data_7964e32a7a74a81bb61c3e2e29fbb4b6
#
_entry.id   7964e32a7a74a81bb61c3e2e29fbb4b6
#
_cell.length_a   1.000
_cell.length_b   1.000
_cell.length_c   1.000
_cell.angle_alpha   90.00
_cell.angle_beta   90.00
_cell.angle_gamma   90.00
#
_symmetry.space_group_name_H-M   'P 1'
#
loop_
_entity.id
_entity.type
_entity.pdbx_description
1 polymer ?
#
loop_
_entity_poly.entity_id
_entity_poly.type
_entity_poly.pdbx_seq_one_letter_code
_entity_poly.pdbx_strand_id
1 'polypeptide(L)'
;MNVRTLNMGLWMLVGMAAVVLFMDTVAAAKADAIANGTGYSWGMPLGAGIALGFAGVGTGISQGQIGAAAVGMVAEDSGKLGIAILFTALPETIVILGFGAIFAM
;
A
#
# COMPACT_ATOMS: atom_id res chain seq x y z
N MET A 1 -12.97 -10.70 -25.50
CA MET A 1 -12.20 -10.39 -24.30
C MET A 1 -11.35 -11.62 -23.97
N ASN A 2 -10.04 -11.46 -23.88
CA ASN A 2 -9.12 -12.59 -23.66
C ASN A 2 -9.21 -13.02 -22.18
N VAL A 3 -9.15 -14.33 -21.90
CA VAL A 3 -9.20 -14.88 -20.52
C VAL A 3 -8.15 -14.25 -19.61
N ARG A 4 -7.01 -13.86 -20.17
CA ARG A 4 -5.93 -13.16 -19.46
C ARG A 4 -6.34 -11.77 -18.96
N THR A 5 -7.03 -11.00 -19.79
CA THR A 5 -7.51 -9.66 -19.40
C THR A 5 -8.66 -9.74 -18.40
N LEU A 6 -9.49 -10.76 -18.52
CA LEU A 6 -10.55 -11.02 -17.55
C LEU A 6 -9.98 -11.38 -16.17
N ASN A 7 -8.99 -12.26 -16.14
CA ASN A 7 -8.32 -12.63 -14.88
C ASN A 7 -7.59 -11.44 -14.23
N MET A 8 -6.90 -10.60 -15.02
CA MET A 8 -6.27 -9.38 -14.49
C MET A 8 -7.30 -8.44 -13.88
N GLY A 9 -8.42 -8.20 -14.57
CA GLY A 9 -9.50 -7.37 -14.06
C GLY A 9 -10.10 -7.93 -12.76
N LEU A 10 -10.29 -9.24 -12.67
CA LEU A 10 -10.79 -9.91 -11.48
C LEU A 10 -9.83 -9.74 -10.29
N TRP A 11 -8.52 -9.94 -10.49
CA TRP A 11 -7.53 -9.75 -9.44
C TRP A 11 -7.42 -8.31 -8.97
N MET A 12 -7.58 -7.33 -9.87
CA MET A 12 -7.64 -5.92 -9.49
C MET A 12 -8.88 -5.61 -8.63
N LEU A 13 -10.04 -6.16 -8.98
CA LEU A 13 -11.27 -6.01 -8.21
C LEU A 13 -11.13 -6.66 -6.82
N VAL A 14 -10.55 -7.85 -6.74
CA VAL A 14 -10.29 -8.53 -5.46
C VAL A 14 -9.33 -7.72 -4.60
N GLY A 15 -8.26 -7.16 -5.19
CA GLY A 15 -7.32 -6.30 -4.48
C GLY A 15 -7.98 -5.02 -3.94
N MET A 16 -8.79 -4.34 -4.77
CA MET A 16 -9.56 -3.17 -4.32
C MET A 16 -10.55 -3.53 -3.21
N ALA A 17 -11.27 -4.63 -3.34
CA ALA A 17 -12.20 -5.08 -2.30
C ALA A 17 -11.46 -5.37 -0.98
N ALA A 18 -10.29 -5.99 -1.04
CA ALA A 18 -9.48 -6.24 0.14
C ALA A 18 -9.03 -4.94 0.83
N VAL A 19 -8.63 -3.92 0.05
CA VAL A 19 -8.26 -2.60 0.59
C VAL A 19 -9.48 -1.92 1.25
N VAL A 20 -10.64 -1.95 0.62
CA VAL A 20 -11.87 -1.37 1.18
C VAL A 20 -12.24 -2.07 2.49
N LEU A 21 -12.24 -3.40 2.51
CA LEU A 21 -12.54 -4.17 3.72
C LEU A 21 -11.52 -3.87 4.85
N PHE A 22 -10.24 -3.72 4.50
CA PHE A 22 -9.23 -3.33 5.48
C PHE A 22 -9.52 -1.94 6.06
N MET A 23 -9.87 -0.96 5.22
CA MET A 23 -10.22 0.39 5.68
C MET A 23 -11.47 0.40 6.54
N ASP A 24 -12.49 -0.39 6.20
CA ASP A 24 -13.71 -0.53 7.00
C ASP A 24 -13.42 -1.12 8.37
N THR A 25 -12.56 -2.15 8.46
CA THR A 25 -12.17 -2.75 9.76
C THR A 25 -11.40 -1.76 10.63
N VAL A 26 -10.50 -0.97 10.05
CA VAL A 26 -9.76 0.07 10.77
C VAL A 26 -10.70 1.18 11.25
N ALA A 27 -11.63 1.63 10.41
CA ALA A 27 -12.62 2.64 10.77
C ALA A 27 -13.56 2.16 11.90
N ALA A 28 -13.99 0.90 11.86
CA ALA A 28 -14.80 0.30 12.90
C ALA A 28 -14.05 0.21 14.24
N ALA A 29 -12.79 -0.22 14.21
CA ALA A 29 -11.94 -0.29 15.40
C ALA A 29 -11.74 1.09 16.03
N LYS A 30 -11.57 2.14 15.21
CA LYS A 30 -11.49 3.53 15.67
C LYS A 30 -12.78 3.99 16.35
N ALA A 31 -13.92 3.72 15.72
CA ALA A 31 -15.22 4.10 16.27
C ALA A 31 -15.45 3.44 17.64
N ASP A 32 -15.09 2.16 17.78
CA ASP A 32 -15.19 1.43 19.05
C ASP A 32 -14.25 2.01 20.11
N ALA A 33 -13.00 2.31 19.76
CA ALA A 33 -12.03 2.93 20.65
C ALA A 33 -12.48 4.31 21.16
N ILE A 34 -13.09 5.12 20.30
CA ILE A 34 -13.66 6.43 20.67
C ILE A 34 -14.85 6.24 21.61
N ALA A 35 -15.76 5.33 21.31
CA ALA A 35 -16.95 5.06 22.09
C ALA A 35 -16.61 4.59 23.52
N ASN A 36 -15.55 3.82 23.67
CA ASN A 36 -15.08 3.29 24.95
C ASN A 36 -14.09 4.21 25.69
N GLY A 37 -13.81 5.40 25.17
CA GLY A 37 -12.90 6.38 25.78
C GLY A 37 -11.41 5.96 25.78
N THR A 38 -11.07 4.93 25.02
CA THR A 38 -9.69 4.41 24.91
C THR A 38 -8.94 4.99 23.70
N GLY A 39 -9.59 5.83 22.92
CA GLY A 39 -9.21 6.19 21.55
C GLY A 39 -8.03 7.13 21.39
N TYR A 40 -7.63 7.88 22.42
CA TYR A 40 -6.57 8.89 22.24
C TYR A 40 -5.61 8.95 23.42
N SER A 41 -4.67 8.02 23.44
CA SER A 41 -3.41 8.25 24.18
C SER A 41 -2.40 8.88 23.24
N TRP A 42 -1.52 9.73 23.77
CA TRP A 42 -0.39 10.32 23.02
C TRP A 42 0.50 9.25 22.34
N GLY A 43 0.47 8.02 22.81
CA GLY A 43 1.23 6.90 22.25
C GLY A 43 0.71 6.45 20.87
N MET A 44 -0.57 6.64 20.56
CA MET A 44 -1.12 6.23 19.26
C MET A 44 -0.53 6.99 18.07
N PRO A 45 -0.57 8.33 18.04
CA PRO A 45 0.01 9.07 16.92
C PRO A 45 1.54 8.91 16.85
N LEU A 46 2.21 8.75 17.99
CA LEU A 46 3.64 8.47 18.00
C LEU A 46 3.95 7.09 17.40
N GLY A 47 3.23 6.06 17.83
CA GLY A 47 3.37 4.71 17.28
C GLY A 47 3.07 4.65 15.78
N ALA A 48 2.03 5.33 15.33
CA ALA A 48 1.67 5.45 13.92
C ALA A 48 2.77 6.14 13.11
N GLY A 49 3.31 7.25 13.61
CA GLY A 49 4.41 7.97 12.96
C GLY A 49 5.68 7.12 12.84
N ILE A 50 6.04 6.39 13.88
CA ILE A 50 7.17 5.47 13.90
C ILE A 50 6.94 4.33 12.88
N ALA A 51 5.78 3.70 12.91
CA ALA A 51 5.44 2.61 12.00
C ALA A 51 5.49 3.06 10.52
N LEU A 52 4.91 4.23 10.21
CA LEU A 52 4.96 4.80 8.87
C LEU A 52 6.39 5.17 8.45
N GLY A 53 7.18 5.73 9.38
CA GLY A 53 8.58 6.05 9.14
C GLY A 53 9.40 4.81 8.75
N PHE A 54 9.26 3.72 9.50
CA PHE A 54 9.93 2.45 9.17
C PHE A 54 9.42 1.82 7.87
N ALA A 55 8.11 1.90 7.61
CA ALA A 55 7.55 1.47 6.33
C ALA A 55 8.14 2.28 5.16
N GLY A 56 8.26 3.60 5.32
CA GLY A 56 8.89 4.49 4.33
C GLY A 56 10.36 4.16 4.06
N VAL A 57 11.14 3.89 5.10
CA VAL A 57 12.54 3.47 4.96
C VAL A 57 12.64 2.13 4.23
N GLY A 58 11.83 1.14 4.63
CA GLY A 58 11.80 -0.16 3.97
C GLY A 58 11.40 -0.07 2.49
N THR A 59 10.39 0.74 2.19
CA THR A 59 9.95 1.02 0.83
C THR A 59 11.03 1.73 0.02
N GLY A 60 11.69 2.73 0.59
CA GLY A 60 12.77 3.46 -0.08
C GLY A 60 13.96 2.57 -0.47
N ILE A 61 14.35 1.65 0.40
CA ILE A 61 15.40 0.67 0.12
C ILE A 61 14.98 -0.27 -1.03
N SER A 62 13.77 -0.82 -0.96
CA SER A 62 13.23 -1.71 -1.99
C SER A 62 13.06 -0.98 -3.32
N GLN A 63 12.55 0.24 -3.29
CA GLN A 63 12.31 1.08 -4.47
C GLN A 63 13.59 1.39 -5.22
N GLY A 64 14.69 1.64 -4.50
CA GLY A 64 16.00 1.88 -5.12
C GLY A 64 16.48 0.71 -5.97
N GLN A 65 16.36 -0.50 -5.47
CA GLN A 65 16.77 -1.72 -6.18
C GLN A 65 15.84 -2.07 -7.34
N ILE A 66 14.53 -2.04 -7.09
CA ILE A 66 13.51 -2.35 -8.09
C ILE A 66 13.50 -1.29 -9.18
N GLY A 67 13.62 0.00 -8.81
CA GLY A 67 13.65 1.11 -9.76
C GLY A 67 14.85 1.03 -10.70
N ALA A 68 16.03 0.73 -10.19
CA ALA A 68 17.22 0.54 -11.02
C ALA A 68 17.04 -0.62 -12.02
N ALA A 69 16.50 -1.76 -11.57
CA ALA A 69 16.21 -2.90 -12.42
C ALA A 69 15.12 -2.58 -13.46
N ALA A 70 14.08 -1.85 -13.07
CA ALA A 70 13.00 -1.41 -13.95
C ALA A 70 13.50 -0.49 -15.07
N VAL A 71 14.38 0.47 -14.74
CA VAL A 71 15.00 1.36 -15.73
C VAL A 71 15.87 0.55 -16.70
N GLY A 72 16.65 -0.41 -16.21
CA GLY A 72 17.44 -1.30 -17.06
C GLY A 72 16.56 -2.11 -18.03
N MET A 73 15.48 -2.68 -17.53
CA MET A 73 14.54 -3.47 -18.33
C MET A 73 13.86 -2.63 -19.43
N VAL A 74 13.48 -1.38 -19.14
CA VAL A 74 12.86 -0.46 -20.11
C VAL A 74 13.88 0.03 -21.12
N ALA A 75 15.14 0.20 -20.71
CA ALA A 75 16.23 0.58 -21.63
C ALA A 75 16.53 -0.51 -22.67
N GLU A 76 16.37 -1.79 -22.28
CA GLU A 76 16.51 -2.92 -23.22
C GLU A 76 15.28 -3.11 -24.12
N ASP A 77 14.09 -2.92 -23.56
CA ASP A 77 12.83 -3.11 -24.28
C ASP A 77 11.76 -2.14 -23.73
N SER A 78 11.49 -1.10 -24.49
CA SER A 78 10.49 -0.08 -24.13
C SER A 78 9.06 -0.64 -24.01
N GLY A 79 8.77 -1.80 -24.63
CA GLY A 79 7.48 -2.48 -24.49
C GLY A 79 7.21 -3.01 -23.09
N LYS A 80 8.25 -3.08 -22.23
CA LYS A 80 8.13 -3.55 -20.84
C LYS A 80 7.82 -2.45 -19.82
N LEU A 81 7.57 -1.22 -20.27
CA LEU A 81 7.27 -0.08 -19.39
C LEU A 81 6.12 -0.39 -18.41
N GLY A 82 5.05 -1.04 -18.87
CA GLY A 82 3.91 -1.38 -18.00
C GLY A 82 4.27 -2.34 -16.86
N ILE A 83 5.13 -3.33 -17.15
CA ILE A 83 5.63 -4.27 -16.13
C ILE A 83 6.58 -3.55 -15.17
N ALA A 84 7.44 -2.69 -15.67
CA ALA A 84 8.35 -1.88 -14.86
C ALA A 84 7.60 -1.01 -13.85
N ILE A 85 6.55 -0.31 -14.29
CA ILE A 85 5.69 0.50 -13.41
C ILE A 85 5.00 -0.39 -12.35
N LEU A 86 4.50 -1.55 -12.74
CA LEU A 86 3.85 -2.48 -11.80
C LEU A 86 4.82 -2.89 -10.68
N PHE A 87 6.05 -3.26 -11.01
CA PHE A 87 7.04 -3.64 -10.01
C PHE A 87 7.46 -2.49 -9.10
N THR A 88 7.54 -1.28 -9.60
CA THR A 88 7.85 -0.09 -8.79
C THR A 88 6.71 0.29 -7.86
N ALA A 89 5.46 0.00 -8.22
CA ALA A 89 4.29 0.30 -7.39
C ALA A 89 4.12 -0.67 -6.21
N LEU A 90 4.70 -1.87 -6.25
CA LEU A 90 4.52 -2.88 -5.20
C LEU A 90 5.01 -2.41 -3.81
N PRO A 91 6.22 -1.86 -3.65
CA PRO A 91 6.67 -1.38 -2.34
C PRO A 91 5.85 -0.19 -1.83
N GLU A 92 5.32 0.64 -2.71
CA GLU A 92 4.55 1.83 -2.34
C GLU A 92 3.21 1.48 -1.68
N THR A 93 2.64 0.31 -1.98
CA THR A 93 1.38 -0.13 -1.38
C THR A 93 1.47 -0.23 0.14
N ILE A 94 2.62 -0.60 0.69
CA ILE A 94 2.87 -0.69 2.14
C ILE A 94 2.76 0.69 2.78
N VAL A 95 3.35 1.71 2.16
CA VAL A 95 3.29 3.10 2.66
C VAL A 95 1.90 3.67 2.53
N ILE A 96 1.22 3.40 1.41
CA ILE A 96 -0.16 3.86 1.18
C ILE A 96 -1.10 3.26 2.23
N LEU A 97 -0.98 1.97 2.53
CA LEU A 97 -1.77 1.31 3.57
C LEU A 97 -1.43 1.86 4.96
N GLY A 98 -0.15 2.09 5.27
CA GLY A 98 0.28 2.70 6.51
C GLY A 98 -0.24 4.13 6.67
N PHE A 99 -0.22 4.92 5.61
CA PHE A 99 -0.77 6.26 5.59
C PHE A 99 -2.30 6.26 5.79
N GLY A 100 -3.00 5.36 5.10
CA GLY A 100 -4.45 5.18 5.30
C GLY A 100 -4.81 4.82 6.74
N ALA A 101 -4.02 3.98 7.40
CA ALA A 101 -4.21 3.64 8.80
C ALA A 101 -4.08 4.86 9.73
N ILE A 102 -3.15 5.79 9.46
CA ILE A 102 -3.00 7.03 10.23
C ILE A 102 -4.23 7.93 10.11
N PHE A 103 -4.79 8.08 8.93
CA PHE A 103 -6.03 8.85 8.75
C PHE A 103 -7.25 8.21 9.40
N ALA A 104 -7.21 6.91 9.61
CA ALA A 104 -8.27 6.18 10.31
C ALA A 104 -8.16 6.27 11.84
N MET A 105 -7.03 6.69 12.37
CA MET A 105 -6.81 6.94 13.81
C MET A 105 -7.33 8.30 14.23
#